data_45b2f5b1ae84b479bb896514fccd9734
#
_entry.id   45b2f5b1ae84b479bb896514fccd9734
#
_cell.length_a   1.000
_cell.length_b   1.000
_cell.length_c   1.000
_cell.angle_alpha   90.00
_cell.angle_beta   90.00
_cell.angle_gamma   90.00
#
_symmetry.space_group_name_H-M   'P 1'
#
loop_
_entity.id
_entity.type
_entity.pdbx_description
1 polymer ?
#
loop_
_entity_poly.entity_id
_entity_poly.type
_entity_poly.pdbx_seq_one_letter_code
_entity_poly.pdbx_strand_id
1 'polypeptide(L)'
;ENALSRVLGNILSNAVKYSDGDLKIVLSEDGEIRISNHASGLSEVQAERLFDRFYTVNTARKSTGLGLSIAKALMEKMGGTITADYRENVLEICVNVQKL
;
A
#
# COMPACT_ATOMS: atom_id res chain seq x y z
N GLU A 1 -17.72 8.82 -6.50
CA GLU A 1 -16.49 8.46 -5.80
C GLU A 1 -16.72 7.27 -4.88
N ASN A 2 -16.00 6.21 -5.05
CA ASN A 2 -16.21 5.03 -4.23
C ASN A 2 -14.98 4.74 -3.35
N ALA A 3 -15.19 3.85 -2.37
CA ALA A 3 -14.15 3.54 -1.41
C ALA A 3 -12.93 2.87 -2.07
N LEU A 4 -13.15 2.09 -3.11
CA LEU A 4 -12.05 1.42 -3.80
C LEU A 4 -11.11 2.43 -4.48
N SER A 5 -11.67 3.46 -5.11
CA SER A 5 -10.84 4.53 -5.68
C SER A 5 -9.97 5.17 -4.61
N ARG A 6 -10.53 5.38 -3.44
CA ARG A 6 -9.78 5.99 -2.34
C ARG A 6 -8.67 5.08 -1.85
N VAL A 7 -8.96 3.77 -1.75
CA VAL A 7 -7.95 2.79 -1.37
C VAL A 7 -6.78 2.81 -2.35
N LEU A 8 -7.09 2.73 -3.64
CA LEU A 8 -6.05 2.71 -4.67
C LEU A 8 -5.26 4.01 -4.70
N GLY A 9 -5.94 5.14 -4.54
CA GLY A 9 -5.27 6.43 -4.47
C GLY A 9 -4.28 6.51 -3.31
N ASN A 10 -4.67 5.98 -2.16
CA ASN A 10 -3.79 5.97 -0.99
C ASN A 10 -2.58 5.08 -1.21
N ILE A 11 -2.77 3.92 -1.86
CA ILE A 11 -1.65 3.01 -2.16
C ILE A 11 -0.70 3.66 -3.16
N LEU A 12 -1.23 4.28 -4.21
CA LEU A 12 -0.39 4.93 -5.21
C LEU A 12 0.39 6.10 -4.62
N SER A 13 -0.25 6.88 -3.75
CA SER A 13 0.43 7.97 -3.06
C SER A 13 1.58 7.45 -2.21
N ASN A 14 1.37 6.31 -1.53
CA ASN A 14 2.42 5.66 -0.76
C ASN A 14 3.56 5.19 -1.66
N ALA A 15 3.24 4.64 -2.83
CA ALA A 15 4.25 4.18 -3.77
C ALA A 15 5.13 5.34 -4.25
N VAL A 16 4.51 6.47 -4.58
CA VAL A 16 5.28 7.66 -4.98
C VAL A 16 6.21 8.10 -3.86
N LYS A 17 5.74 8.03 -2.62
CA LYS A 17 6.52 8.47 -1.46
C LYS A 17 7.76 7.60 -1.22
N TYR A 18 7.65 6.29 -1.39
CA TYR A 18 8.73 5.36 -1.03
C TYR A 18 9.47 4.75 -2.21
N SER A 19 8.98 4.94 -3.42
CA SER A 19 9.57 4.31 -4.61
C SER A 19 10.96 4.87 -4.93
N ASP A 20 11.82 4.00 -5.43
CA ASP A 20 13.12 4.39 -5.99
C ASP A 20 12.99 4.89 -7.44
N GLY A 21 11.78 5.08 -7.92
CA GLY A 21 11.54 5.64 -9.26
C GLY A 21 10.77 4.72 -10.20
N ASP A 22 10.35 3.55 -9.72
CA ASP A 22 9.62 2.60 -10.53
C ASP A 22 8.24 2.31 -9.92
N LEU A 23 7.35 1.79 -10.74
CA LEU A 23 6.03 1.37 -10.29
C LEU A 23 5.53 0.29 -11.22
N LYS A 24 5.03 -0.79 -10.65
CA LYS A 24 4.45 -1.87 -11.42
C LYS A 24 3.08 -2.19 -10.85
N ILE A 25 2.08 -2.29 -11.74
CA ILE A 25 0.71 -2.63 -11.35
C ILE A 25 0.30 -3.87 -12.13
N VAL A 26 -0.16 -4.89 -11.42
CA VAL A 26 -0.62 -6.13 -12.03
C VAL A 26 -2.04 -6.41 -11.57
N LEU A 27 -2.94 -6.63 -12.53
CA LEU A 27 -4.31 -7.02 -12.25
C LEU A 27 -4.46 -8.50 -12.60
N SER A 28 -5.06 -9.28 -11.72
CA SER A 28 -5.28 -10.68 -12.00
C SER A 28 -6.77 -10.98 -12.12
N GLU A 29 -7.09 -12.09 -12.77
CA GLU A 29 -8.48 -12.48 -13.00
C GLU A 29 -9.21 -12.87 -11.73
N ASP A 30 -8.48 -13.22 -10.69
CA ASP A 30 -9.09 -13.62 -9.42
C ASP A 30 -9.32 -12.47 -8.46
N GLY A 31 -9.26 -11.24 -8.98
CA GLY A 31 -9.60 -10.06 -8.17
C GLY A 31 -8.46 -9.49 -7.35
N GLU A 32 -7.23 -9.83 -7.67
CA GLU A 32 -6.07 -9.23 -7.00
C GLU A 32 -5.52 -8.08 -7.80
N ILE A 33 -5.14 -7.03 -7.09
CA ILE A 33 -4.43 -5.89 -7.65
C ILE A 33 -3.11 -5.80 -6.89
N ARG A 34 -2.00 -5.95 -7.60
CA ARG A 34 -0.66 -5.91 -6.99
C ARG A 34 0.06 -4.66 -7.46
N ILE A 35 0.48 -3.85 -6.50
CA ILE A 35 1.19 -2.61 -6.78
C ILE A 35 2.54 -2.73 -6.13
N SER A 36 3.60 -2.71 -6.93
CA SER A 36 4.95 -2.92 -6.41
C SER A 36 5.91 -1.87 -6.93
N ASN A 37 6.95 -1.65 -6.15
CA ASN A 37 8.03 -0.73 -6.50
C ASN A 37 9.25 -1.09 -5.69
N HIS A 38 10.43 -0.75 -6.20
CA HIS A 38 11.63 -0.84 -5.41
C HIS A 38 11.61 0.24 -4.34
N ALA A 39 12.01 -0.12 -3.13
CA ALA A 39 12.00 0.79 -2.00
C ALA A 39 13.18 0.46 -1.08
N SER A 40 14.39 0.70 -1.58
CA SER A 40 15.62 0.33 -0.88
C SER A 40 15.79 1.08 0.45
N GLY A 41 15.07 2.18 0.64
CA GLY A 41 15.09 2.92 1.91
C GLY A 41 14.25 2.30 3.03
N LEU A 42 13.53 1.21 2.74
CA LEU A 42 12.75 0.52 3.76
C LEU A 42 13.51 -0.67 4.34
N SER A 43 13.10 -1.11 5.52
CA SER A 43 13.50 -2.39 6.10
C SER A 43 12.27 -3.26 6.23
N GLU A 44 12.49 -4.56 6.52
CA GLU A 44 11.36 -5.46 6.74
C GLU A 44 10.50 -5.02 7.93
N VAL A 45 11.14 -4.54 8.98
CA VAL A 45 10.41 -4.05 10.16
C VAL A 45 9.56 -2.84 9.81
N GLN A 46 10.11 -1.91 9.03
CA GLN A 46 9.36 -0.73 8.62
C GLN A 46 8.20 -1.10 7.70
N ALA A 47 8.41 -2.05 6.79
CA ALA A 47 7.36 -2.50 5.89
C ALA A 47 6.19 -3.12 6.66
N GLU A 48 6.46 -3.86 7.73
CA GLU A 48 5.40 -4.45 8.56
C GLU A 48 4.55 -3.39 9.24
N ARG A 49 5.09 -2.21 9.45
CA ARG A 49 4.39 -1.13 10.17
C ARG A 49 3.70 -0.14 9.25
N LEU A 50 3.76 -0.35 7.94
CA LEU A 50 3.20 0.63 7.01
C LEU A 50 1.70 0.84 7.16
N PHE A 51 0.98 -0.16 7.68
CA PHE A 51 -0.46 -0.02 7.93
C PHE A 51 -0.77 0.57 9.30
N ASP A 52 0.24 0.77 10.14
CA ASP A 52 0.01 1.35 11.46
C ASP A 52 -0.39 2.81 11.32
N ARG A 53 -1.37 3.20 12.10
CA ARG A 53 -1.86 4.57 12.08
C ARG A 53 -0.75 5.52 12.52
N PHE A 54 -0.60 6.62 11.78
CA PHE A 54 0.39 7.66 12.03
C PHE A 54 1.84 7.25 11.82
N TYR A 55 2.09 6.03 11.33
CA TYR A 55 3.45 5.61 11.05
C TYR A 55 3.93 6.15 9.71
N THR A 56 5.10 6.75 9.69
CA THR A 56 5.76 7.15 8.46
C THR A 56 7.26 6.95 8.64
N VAL A 57 7.90 6.45 7.59
CA VAL A 57 9.33 6.17 7.61
C VAL A 57 10.15 7.46 7.54
N ASN A 58 9.68 8.40 6.75
CA ASN A 58 10.42 9.65 6.51
C ASN A 58 9.65 10.82 7.10
N THR A 59 10.02 11.22 8.31
CA THR A 59 9.36 12.30 9.02
C THR A 59 9.65 13.68 8.44
N ALA A 60 10.67 13.79 7.56
CA ALA A 60 10.96 15.06 6.91
C ALA A 60 9.92 15.39 5.84
N ARG A 61 9.20 14.41 5.34
CA ARG A 61 8.13 14.64 4.38
C ARG A 61 6.84 14.94 5.12
N LYS A 62 6.05 15.83 4.54
CA LYS A 62 4.76 16.16 5.13
C LYS A 62 3.78 15.04 4.87
N SER A 63 3.67 14.16 5.82
CA SER A 63 2.79 13.00 5.71
C SER A 63 2.18 12.74 7.08
N THR A 64 0.90 12.41 7.09
CA THR A 64 0.19 12.13 8.33
C THR A 64 0.38 10.69 8.79
N GLY A 65 0.90 9.81 7.93
CA GLY A 65 0.98 8.40 8.24
C GLY A 65 -0.36 7.71 8.28
N LEU A 66 -1.38 8.29 7.64
CA LEU A 66 -2.74 7.74 7.68
C LEU A 66 -3.14 7.01 6.41
N GLY A 67 -2.43 7.24 5.29
CA GLY A 67 -2.88 6.75 3.99
C GLY A 67 -3.14 5.25 3.94
N LEU A 68 -2.16 4.44 4.34
CA LEU A 68 -2.32 2.99 4.27
C LEU A 68 -3.21 2.44 5.37
N SER A 69 -3.24 3.06 6.56
CA SER A 69 -4.16 2.62 7.60
C SER A 69 -5.60 2.85 7.19
N ILE A 70 -5.88 3.96 6.52
CA ILE A 70 -7.21 4.24 5.97
C ILE A 70 -7.55 3.23 4.88
N ALA A 71 -6.60 2.94 3.99
CA ALA A 71 -6.82 1.95 2.93
C ALA A 71 -7.18 0.59 3.51
N LYS A 72 -6.47 0.16 4.55
CA LYS A 72 -6.74 -1.11 5.20
C LYS A 72 -8.12 -1.12 5.83
N ALA A 73 -8.48 -0.06 6.56
CA ALA A 73 -9.79 0.02 7.19
C ALA A 73 -10.91 -0.03 6.15
N LEU A 74 -10.76 0.67 5.03
CA LEU A 74 -11.76 0.67 3.97
C LEU A 74 -11.88 -0.71 3.32
N MET A 75 -10.76 -1.39 3.07
CA MET A 75 -10.80 -2.72 2.49
C MET A 75 -11.50 -3.71 3.42
N GLU A 76 -11.18 -3.67 4.70
CA GLU A 76 -11.82 -4.56 5.66
C GLU A 76 -13.32 -4.30 5.76
N LYS A 77 -13.70 -3.03 5.74
CA LYS A 77 -15.11 -2.66 5.78
C LYS A 77 -15.87 -3.17 4.56
N MET A 78 -15.22 -3.22 3.40
CA MET A 78 -15.83 -3.70 2.18
C MET A 78 -15.82 -5.23 2.05
N GLY A 79 -15.14 -5.92 2.95
CA GLY A 79 -15.03 -7.38 2.89
C GLY A 79 -13.86 -7.89 2.08
N GLY A 80 -12.97 -7.00 1.64
CA GLY A 80 -11.75 -7.39 0.94
C GLY A 80 -10.56 -7.46 1.87
N THR A 81 -9.38 -7.65 1.30
CA THR A 81 -8.13 -7.70 2.08
C THR A 81 -7.06 -6.84 1.45
N ILE A 82 -6.11 -6.44 2.27
CA ILE A 82 -4.92 -5.72 1.82
C ILE A 82 -3.73 -6.22 2.62
N THR A 83 -2.63 -6.53 1.93
CA THR A 83 -1.42 -7.02 2.56
C THR A 83 -0.21 -6.32 1.97
N ALA A 84 0.89 -6.34 2.71
CA ALA A 84 2.17 -5.81 2.23
C ALA A 84 3.23 -6.89 2.36
N ASP A 85 4.10 -6.97 1.37
CA ASP A 85 5.22 -7.90 1.37
C ASP A 85 6.46 -7.13 0.94
N TYR A 86 7.59 -7.39 1.58
CA TYR A 86 8.83 -6.70 1.27
C TYR A 86 9.96 -7.72 1.13
N ARG A 87 10.50 -7.86 -0.08
CA ARG A 87 11.57 -8.81 -0.38
C ARG A 87 12.53 -8.21 -1.39
N GLU A 88 13.82 -8.38 -1.13
CA GLU A 88 14.85 -7.95 -2.07
C GLU A 88 14.67 -6.49 -2.49
N ASN A 89 14.36 -5.64 -1.51
CA ASN A 89 14.14 -4.21 -1.71
C ASN A 89 12.90 -3.88 -2.55
N VAL A 90 12.00 -4.84 -2.76
CA VAL A 90 10.74 -4.60 -3.47
C VAL A 90 9.59 -4.63 -2.48
N LEU A 91 8.84 -3.54 -2.43
CA LEU A 91 7.61 -3.47 -1.65
C LEU A 91 6.44 -3.77 -2.56
N GLU A 92 5.62 -4.73 -2.17
CA GLU A 92 4.41 -5.07 -2.91
C GLU A 92 3.20 -4.94 -2.00
N ILE A 93 2.23 -4.15 -2.43
CA ILE A 93 0.95 -4.04 -1.75
C ILE A 93 -0.07 -4.82 -2.59
N CYS A 94 -0.72 -5.79 -1.98
CA CYS A 94 -1.69 -6.63 -2.67
C CYS A 94 -3.09 -6.36 -2.12
N VAL A 95 -4.01 -6.01 -3.01
CA VAL A 95 -5.40 -5.75 -2.66
C VAL A 95 -6.25 -6.84 -3.32
N ASN A 96 -7.07 -7.50 -2.53
CA ASN A 96 -7.97 -8.52 -3.07
C ASN A 96 -9.40 -8.01 -2.97
N VAL A 97 -10.04 -7.85 -4.13
CA VAL A 97 -11.40 -7.32 -4.22
C VAL A 97 -12.42 -8.38 -4.63
N GLN A 98 -12.00 -9.63 -4.67
CA GLN A 98 -12.85 -10.71 -5.14
C GLN A 98 -14.16 -10.83 -4.36
N LYS A 99 -14.13 -10.44 -3.09
CA LYS A 99 -15.30 -10.58 -2.22
C LYS A 99 -16.12 -9.31 -2.08
N LEU A 100 -15.83 -8.30 -2.87
CA LEU A 100 -16.57 -7.03 -2.81
C LEU A 100 -17.94 -7.11 -3.49
#